data_5496b285961c21df2b854aeae4788b44
#
_entry.id   5496b285961c21df2b854aeae4788b44
#
_cell.length_a   1.000
_cell.length_b   1.000
_cell.length_c   1.000
_cell.angle_alpha   90.00
_cell.angle_beta   90.00
_cell.angle_gamma   90.00
#
_symmetry.space_group_name_H-M   'P 1'
#
loop_
_entity.id
_entity.type
_entity.pdbx_description
1 polymer ?
#
loop_
_entity_poly.entity_id
_entity_poly.type
_entity_poly.pdbx_seq_one_letter_code
_entity_poly.pdbx_strand_id
1 'polypeptide(L)'
;MHITLIGAGPRGLMLLGRLISWQRTRYPQRQLTVFLVDPYPIGGRVWKIDQDPNLIMNTAAAQITLFTDQTVTGVGPFIAGPDLSTWALTLAADYLDAHPEINNRSILMRQAANLGPNSYASRALYGVYQQWFFDLQKHQAGTNIITYKQQTVNRLDKKAAGFTITTTQESWQTDQVVMALGNLKNSLTRDQKALHDYAQTHQLFYLEPGFPEEGDLSGIEAQSPVIIRGLGLSFFDLMSRLTEGRGGQFQKAPDGLLVYHPSGREPHIFAGSRRGFPYRAKGRNQK
;
A
#
# COMPACT_ATOMS: atom_id res chain seq x y z
N MET A 1 25.14 -12.80 11.14
CA MET A 1 23.80 -12.84 11.75
C MET A 1 22.77 -12.80 10.65
N HIS A 2 21.85 -13.76 10.68
CA HIS A 2 20.77 -13.90 9.67
C HIS A 2 19.43 -13.49 10.28
N ILE A 3 18.72 -12.57 9.65
CA ILE A 3 17.40 -12.11 10.09
C ILE A 3 16.40 -12.30 8.95
N THR A 4 15.25 -12.85 9.26
CA THR A 4 14.13 -12.92 8.30
C THR A 4 13.03 -11.95 8.72
N LEU A 5 12.68 -11.01 7.84
CA LEU A 5 11.54 -10.12 7.97
C LEU A 5 10.41 -10.66 7.10
N ILE A 6 9.31 -11.08 7.71
CA ILE A 6 8.13 -11.57 7.01
C ILE A 6 7.15 -10.39 6.88
N GLY A 7 7.05 -9.86 5.67
CA GLY A 7 6.27 -8.68 5.31
C GLY A 7 7.17 -7.55 4.77
N ALA A 8 6.98 -7.17 3.50
CA ALA A 8 7.70 -6.12 2.78
C ALA A 8 6.91 -4.80 2.65
N GLY A 9 5.90 -4.64 3.48
CA GLY A 9 5.17 -3.37 3.61
C GLY A 9 5.93 -2.32 4.43
N PRO A 10 5.32 -1.15 4.71
CA PRO A 10 5.99 -0.03 5.38
C PRO A 10 6.72 -0.40 6.67
N ARG A 11 6.13 -1.26 7.51
CA ARG A 11 6.73 -1.67 8.79
C ARG A 11 7.99 -2.53 8.59
N GLY A 12 7.94 -3.47 7.63
CA GLY A 12 9.10 -4.30 7.28
C GLY A 12 10.23 -3.47 6.70
N LEU A 13 9.91 -2.51 5.82
CA LEU A 13 10.88 -1.60 5.22
C LEU A 13 11.51 -0.64 6.24
N MET A 14 10.71 -0.04 7.12
CA MET A 14 11.24 0.80 8.21
C MET A 14 12.19 0.01 9.11
N LEU A 15 11.83 -1.22 9.46
CA LEU A 15 12.70 -2.07 10.25
C LEU A 15 13.99 -2.43 9.51
N LEU A 16 13.90 -2.74 8.21
CA LEU A 16 15.08 -2.98 7.37
C LEU A 16 16.05 -1.79 7.44
N GLY A 17 15.56 -0.57 7.20
CA GLY A 17 16.37 0.65 7.28
C GLY A 17 17.02 0.82 8.66
N ARG A 18 16.26 0.57 9.74
CA ARG A 18 16.78 0.62 11.12
C ARG A 18 17.88 -0.41 11.35
N LEU A 19 17.72 -1.65 10.91
CA LEU A 19 18.72 -2.71 11.06
C LEU A 19 20.02 -2.36 10.33
N ILE A 20 19.93 -1.89 9.09
CA ILE A 20 21.10 -1.46 8.30
C ILE A 20 21.80 -0.28 8.96
N SER A 21 21.07 0.73 9.41
CA SER A 21 21.65 1.89 10.09
C SER A 21 22.32 1.49 11.42
N TRP A 22 21.70 0.63 12.23
CA TRP A 22 22.29 0.12 13.46
C TRP A 22 23.57 -0.67 13.20
N GLN A 23 23.55 -1.58 12.24
CA GLN A 23 24.71 -2.38 11.90
C GLN A 23 25.88 -1.45 11.48
N ARG A 24 25.63 -0.51 10.56
CA ARG A 24 26.67 0.39 10.05
C ARG A 24 27.29 1.30 11.14
N THR A 25 26.50 1.75 12.10
CA THR A 25 26.93 2.74 13.10
C THR A 25 27.46 2.10 14.38
N ARG A 26 26.91 0.95 14.79
CA ARG A 26 27.25 0.31 16.07
C ARG A 26 28.03 -0.97 15.93
N TYR A 27 27.87 -1.66 14.81
CA TYR A 27 28.49 -2.99 14.60
C TYR A 27 29.13 -3.11 13.22
N PRO A 28 29.97 -2.15 12.78
CA PRO A 28 30.48 -2.11 11.39
C PRO A 28 31.28 -3.33 10.98
N GLN A 29 31.82 -4.06 11.95
CA GLN A 29 32.62 -5.28 11.73
C GLN A 29 31.74 -6.57 11.62
N ARG A 30 30.43 -6.46 11.87
CA ARG A 30 29.52 -7.60 11.81
C ARG A 30 28.69 -7.55 10.55
N GLN A 31 28.81 -8.57 9.70
CA GLN A 31 27.94 -8.71 8.54
C GLN A 31 26.53 -9.13 8.97
N LEU A 32 25.54 -8.47 8.40
CA LEU A 32 24.13 -8.79 8.54
C LEU A 32 23.60 -9.35 7.22
N THR A 33 22.89 -10.47 7.26
CA THR A 33 22.11 -11.01 6.14
C THR A 33 20.63 -10.87 6.47
N VAL A 34 19.89 -10.15 5.65
CA VAL A 34 18.45 -9.95 5.82
C VAL A 34 17.71 -10.60 4.66
N PHE A 35 16.82 -11.53 4.98
CA PHE A 35 15.80 -12.02 4.06
C PHE A 35 14.50 -11.24 4.30
N LEU A 36 14.08 -10.47 3.31
CA LEU A 36 12.78 -9.80 3.32
C LEU A 36 11.83 -10.64 2.47
N VAL A 37 10.73 -11.12 3.05
CA VAL A 37 9.85 -12.12 2.41
C VAL A 37 8.42 -11.63 2.43
N ASP A 38 7.77 -11.58 1.26
CA ASP A 38 6.36 -11.18 1.12
C ASP A 38 5.79 -11.84 -0.14
N PRO A 39 4.54 -12.33 -0.16
CA PRO A 39 3.93 -12.83 -1.39
C PRO A 39 3.66 -11.75 -2.43
N TYR A 40 3.62 -10.50 -2.04
CA TYR A 40 3.38 -9.33 -2.89
C TYR A 40 4.70 -8.59 -3.18
N PRO A 41 4.79 -7.76 -4.22
CA PRO A 41 5.94 -6.88 -4.46
C PRO A 41 6.28 -5.98 -3.25
N ILE A 42 7.43 -5.31 -3.29
CA ILE A 42 7.81 -4.30 -2.29
C ILE A 42 6.67 -3.29 -2.13
N GLY A 43 6.32 -2.96 -0.88
CA GLY A 43 5.10 -2.24 -0.52
C GLY A 43 4.03 -3.16 0.06
N GLY A 44 4.12 -4.46 -0.21
CA GLY A 44 3.19 -5.48 0.29
C GLY A 44 1.81 -5.40 -0.38
N ARG A 45 0.83 -6.01 0.27
CA ARG A 45 -0.51 -6.22 -0.30
C ARG A 45 -1.26 -4.94 -0.68
N VAL A 46 -1.11 -3.86 0.10
CA VAL A 46 -1.94 -2.65 -0.03
C VAL A 46 -1.32 -1.61 -0.96
N TRP A 47 0.00 -1.51 -1.00
CA TRP A 47 0.71 -0.42 -1.65
C TRP A 47 1.35 -0.86 -2.97
N LYS A 48 0.58 -1.55 -3.80
CA LYS A 48 1.05 -2.01 -5.11
C LYS A 48 1.23 -0.83 -6.06
N ILE A 49 2.30 -0.85 -6.84
CA ILE A 49 2.57 0.20 -7.85
C ILE A 49 1.59 0.09 -9.03
N ASP A 50 1.18 -1.13 -9.36
CA ASP A 50 0.34 -1.47 -10.52
C ASP A 50 -1.17 -1.36 -10.27
N GLN A 51 -1.59 -0.83 -9.10
CA GLN A 51 -3.00 -0.59 -8.81
C GLN A 51 -3.55 0.68 -9.47
N ASP A 52 -4.87 0.85 -9.41
CA ASP A 52 -5.55 2.04 -9.93
C ASP A 52 -4.97 3.34 -9.30
N PRO A 53 -4.42 4.25 -10.10
CA PRO A 53 -3.82 5.48 -9.58
C PRO A 53 -4.83 6.49 -8.99
N ASN A 54 -6.13 6.24 -9.11
CA ASN A 54 -7.18 7.04 -8.47
C ASN A 54 -7.44 6.62 -7.01
N LEU A 55 -6.90 5.47 -6.57
CA LEU A 55 -7.01 5.05 -5.17
C LEU A 55 -6.05 5.87 -4.30
N ILE A 56 -6.62 6.77 -3.50
CA ILE A 56 -5.85 7.69 -2.67
C ILE A 56 -5.63 7.18 -1.24
N MET A 57 -4.63 7.74 -0.59
CA MET A 57 -4.37 7.55 0.83
C MET A 57 -5.25 8.47 1.67
N ASN A 58 -5.38 8.17 2.95
CA ASN A 58 -6.14 9.00 3.91
C ASN A 58 -5.24 9.80 4.86
N THR A 59 -3.95 9.93 4.54
CA THR A 59 -2.94 10.66 5.33
C THR A 59 -2.26 11.68 4.44
N ALA A 60 -2.05 12.91 4.95
CA ALA A 60 -1.37 13.97 4.22
C ALA A 60 0.08 13.58 3.91
N ALA A 61 0.57 13.94 2.73
CA ALA A 61 1.85 13.47 2.20
C ALA A 61 3.05 13.84 3.09
N ALA A 62 3.06 15.03 3.71
CA ALA A 62 4.11 15.43 4.64
C ALA A 62 4.13 14.64 5.96
N GLN A 63 3.08 13.88 6.27
CA GLN A 63 3.02 13.03 7.48
C GLN A 63 3.45 11.59 7.20
N ILE A 64 3.85 11.30 5.97
CA ILE A 64 4.23 9.95 5.53
C ILE A 64 5.72 9.91 5.29
N THR A 65 6.42 9.11 6.08
CA THR A 65 7.85 8.85 5.90
C THR A 65 8.21 7.43 6.29
N LEU A 66 9.26 6.89 5.67
CA LEU A 66 9.93 5.64 6.08
C LEU A 66 11.22 5.93 6.85
N PHE A 67 11.56 7.19 7.03
CA PHE A 67 12.73 7.66 7.74
C PHE A 67 12.41 8.07 9.18
N THR A 68 13.45 8.29 9.96
CA THR A 68 13.33 8.76 11.33
C THR A 68 13.97 10.15 11.46
N ASP A 69 13.41 10.96 12.33
CA ASP A 69 13.94 12.27 12.66
C ASP A 69 14.16 12.43 14.18
N GLN A 70 14.47 13.63 14.61
CA GLN A 70 14.76 13.95 16.02
C GLN A 70 13.54 13.83 16.94
N THR A 71 12.32 13.73 16.39
CA THR A 71 11.09 13.55 17.19
C THR A 71 10.92 12.11 17.66
N VAL A 72 11.67 11.16 17.08
CA VAL A 72 11.65 9.76 17.51
C VAL A 72 12.39 9.61 18.83
N THR A 73 11.68 9.32 19.90
CA THR A 73 12.22 9.17 21.26
C THR A 73 12.94 7.85 21.52
N GLY A 74 13.09 7.01 20.52
CA GLY A 74 13.75 5.69 20.62
C GLY A 74 15.28 5.76 20.61
N VAL A 75 15.91 4.71 21.12
CA VAL A 75 17.36 4.51 21.03
C VAL A 75 17.75 4.12 19.61
N GLY A 76 18.76 4.74 19.06
CA GLY A 76 19.39 4.32 17.80
C GLY A 76 19.74 5.47 16.86
N PRO A 77 20.47 5.17 15.78
CA PRO A 77 20.83 6.17 14.80
C PRO A 77 19.59 6.67 14.06
N PHE A 78 19.59 7.97 13.77
CA PHE A 78 18.61 8.55 12.86
C PHE A 78 18.90 8.13 11.42
N ILE A 79 17.84 7.89 10.69
CA ILE A 79 17.90 7.64 9.25
C ILE A 79 17.26 8.85 8.59
N ALA A 80 18.05 9.86 8.28
CA ALA A 80 17.57 11.07 7.60
C ALA A 80 17.11 10.77 6.18
N GLY A 81 15.99 11.35 5.80
CA GLY A 81 15.46 11.24 4.45
C GLY A 81 14.15 11.99 4.28
N PRO A 82 13.67 12.15 3.04
CA PRO A 82 12.49 12.93 2.74
C PRO A 82 11.20 12.22 3.18
N ASP A 83 10.22 13.01 3.61
CA ASP A 83 8.83 12.58 3.61
C ASP A 83 8.30 12.39 2.17
N LEU A 84 7.11 11.83 2.04
CA LEU A 84 6.53 11.51 0.73
C LEU A 84 6.35 12.76 -0.15
N SER A 85 5.97 13.90 0.41
CA SER A 85 5.78 15.14 -0.39
C SER A 85 7.11 15.70 -0.88
N THR A 86 8.10 15.73 -0.02
CA THR A 86 9.46 16.17 -0.38
C THR A 86 10.08 15.24 -1.43
N TRP A 87 9.98 13.92 -1.23
CA TRP A 87 10.46 12.94 -2.20
C TRP A 87 9.76 13.09 -3.56
N ALA A 88 8.44 13.25 -3.56
CA ALA A 88 7.66 13.38 -4.78
C ALA A 88 8.11 14.58 -5.63
N LEU A 89 8.39 15.71 -4.98
CA LEU A 89 8.79 16.94 -5.67
C LEU A 89 10.28 16.97 -6.09
N THR A 90 11.15 16.17 -5.46
CA THR A 90 12.60 16.28 -5.65
C THR A 90 13.26 15.07 -6.28
N LEU A 91 12.72 13.88 -6.10
CA LEU A 91 13.37 12.61 -6.48
C LEU A 91 12.50 11.68 -7.33
N ALA A 92 11.18 11.82 -7.28
CA ALA A 92 10.27 10.89 -7.92
C ALA A 92 10.40 10.90 -9.45
N ALA A 93 10.62 12.07 -10.07
CA ALA A 93 10.75 12.19 -11.52
C ALA A 93 11.96 11.39 -12.02
N ASP A 94 13.13 11.61 -11.46
CA ASP A 94 14.37 10.93 -11.84
C ASP A 94 14.26 9.42 -11.59
N TYR A 95 13.65 9.03 -10.45
CA TYR A 95 13.44 7.63 -10.13
C TYR A 95 12.50 6.95 -11.13
N LEU A 96 11.36 7.58 -11.46
CA LEU A 96 10.41 7.06 -12.44
C LEU A 96 10.99 7.02 -13.86
N ASP A 97 11.85 7.96 -14.23
CA ASP A 97 12.55 7.96 -15.52
C ASP A 97 13.55 6.81 -15.63
N ALA A 98 14.22 6.48 -14.55
CA ALA A 98 15.13 5.33 -14.48
C ALA A 98 14.41 3.97 -14.47
N HIS A 99 13.07 3.93 -14.27
CA HIS A 99 12.27 2.71 -14.17
C HIS A 99 11.12 2.69 -15.19
N PRO A 100 11.42 2.53 -16.49
CA PRO A 100 10.42 2.56 -17.58
C PRO A 100 9.43 1.40 -17.51
N GLU A 101 9.72 0.34 -16.77
CA GLU A 101 8.87 -0.82 -16.55
C GLU A 101 7.67 -0.52 -15.63
N ILE A 102 7.68 0.60 -14.90
CA ILE A 102 6.57 0.98 -14.01
C ILE A 102 5.36 1.39 -14.86
N ASN A 103 4.27 0.65 -14.69
CA ASN A 103 2.99 0.97 -15.30
C ASN A 103 2.44 2.32 -14.81
N ASN A 104 1.65 3.00 -15.65
CA ASN A 104 1.06 4.32 -15.34
C ASN A 104 2.10 5.41 -15.00
N ARG A 105 3.37 5.24 -15.40
CA ARG A 105 4.49 6.14 -15.09
C ARG A 105 4.15 7.61 -15.33
N SER A 106 3.58 7.95 -16.49
CA SER A 106 3.23 9.34 -16.83
C SER A 106 2.16 9.94 -15.90
N ILE A 107 1.24 9.11 -15.41
CA ILE A 107 0.25 9.53 -14.42
C ILE A 107 0.92 9.77 -13.07
N LEU A 108 1.76 8.83 -12.63
CA LEU A 108 2.49 8.92 -11.36
C LEU A 108 3.45 10.10 -11.33
N MET A 109 4.13 10.42 -12.43
CA MET A 109 4.98 11.63 -12.56
C MET A 109 4.17 12.92 -12.39
N ARG A 110 2.99 13.01 -13.04
CA ARG A 110 2.10 14.17 -12.87
C ARG A 110 1.58 14.29 -11.44
N GLN A 111 1.22 13.17 -10.81
CA GLN A 111 0.80 13.16 -9.41
C GLN A 111 1.93 13.62 -8.49
N ALA A 112 3.15 13.13 -8.68
CA ALA A 112 4.32 13.54 -7.92
C ALA A 112 4.61 15.03 -8.04
N ALA A 113 4.63 15.57 -9.26
CA ALA A 113 4.89 16.98 -9.54
C ALA A 113 3.87 17.93 -8.90
N ASN A 114 2.65 17.45 -8.57
CA ASN A 114 1.58 18.24 -7.98
C ASN A 114 1.27 17.88 -6.51
N LEU A 115 2.09 17.02 -5.88
CA LEU A 115 1.84 16.55 -4.52
C LEU A 115 2.32 17.57 -3.48
N GLY A 116 1.42 18.44 -3.04
CA GLY A 116 1.71 19.36 -1.94
C GLY A 116 1.75 18.66 -0.58
N PRO A 117 2.33 19.31 0.46
CA PRO A 117 2.48 18.73 1.80
C PRO A 117 1.15 18.26 2.44
N ASN A 118 0.07 18.99 2.20
CA ASN A 118 -1.27 18.71 2.71
C ASN A 118 -2.14 17.91 1.72
N SER A 119 -1.58 17.51 0.58
CA SER A 119 -2.28 16.69 -0.41
C SER A 119 -2.24 15.21 -0.04
N TYR A 120 -3.12 14.44 -0.65
CA TYR A 120 -3.21 12.99 -0.47
C TYR A 120 -2.65 12.30 -1.72
N ALA A 121 -1.62 11.51 -1.54
CA ALA A 121 -1.01 10.73 -2.63
C ALA A 121 -1.90 9.55 -3.04
N SER A 122 -1.76 9.07 -4.27
CA SER A 122 -2.27 7.76 -4.64
C SER A 122 -1.50 6.65 -3.91
N ARG A 123 -2.15 5.52 -3.69
CA ARG A 123 -1.50 4.33 -3.11
C ARG A 123 -0.38 3.81 -4.02
N ALA A 124 -0.57 3.92 -5.34
CA ALA A 124 0.44 3.54 -6.33
C ALA A 124 1.71 4.40 -6.19
N LEU A 125 1.58 5.73 -6.06
CA LEU A 125 2.72 6.63 -5.87
C LEU A 125 3.45 6.34 -4.55
N TYR A 126 2.72 6.03 -3.47
CA TYR A 126 3.35 5.59 -2.23
C TYR A 126 4.05 4.23 -2.37
N GLY A 127 3.54 3.35 -3.22
CA GLY A 127 4.23 2.11 -3.58
C GLY A 127 5.58 2.37 -4.25
N VAL A 128 5.65 3.35 -5.16
CA VAL A 128 6.92 3.78 -5.79
C VAL A 128 7.89 4.33 -4.75
N TYR A 129 7.42 5.16 -3.81
CA TYR A 129 8.26 5.66 -2.72
C TYR A 129 8.83 4.53 -1.85
N GLN A 130 8.05 3.47 -1.59
CA GLN A 130 8.51 2.31 -0.84
C GLN A 130 9.54 1.49 -1.62
N GLN A 131 9.35 1.32 -2.93
CA GLN A 131 10.32 0.66 -3.81
C GLN A 131 11.63 1.45 -3.85
N TRP A 132 11.56 2.77 -4.05
CA TRP A 132 12.70 3.66 -3.98
C TRP A 132 13.46 3.54 -2.65
N PHE A 133 12.73 3.54 -1.53
CA PHE A 133 13.34 3.36 -0.21
C PHE A 133 14.07 2.03 -0.09
N PHE A 134 13.47 0.94 -0.58
CA PHE A 134 14.10 -0.37 -0.57
C PHE A 134 15.40 -0.39 -1.38
N ASP A 135 15.40 0.18 -2.58
CA ASP A 135 16.57 0.27 -3.44
C ASP A 135 17.67 1.12 -2.79
N LEU A 136 17.29 2.23 -2.15
CA LEU A 136 18.20 3.04 -1.34
C LEU A 136 18.84 2.20 -0.20
N GLN A 137 18.07 1.39 0.51
CA GLN A 137 18.61 0.54 1.57
C GLN A 137 19.56 -0.52 1.01
N LYS A 138 19.27 -1.11 -0.14
CA LYS A 138 20.18 -2.04 -0.83
C LYS A 138 21.47 -1.36 -1.23
N HIS A 139 21.40 -0.18 -1.81
CA HIS A 139 22.57 0.61 -2.18
C HIS A 139 23.43 0.98 -0.95
N GLN A 140 22.80 1.32 0.16
CA GLN A 140 23.46 1.69 1.39
C GLN A 140 23.90 0.50 2.26
N ALA A 141 23.60 -0.72 1.87
CA ALA A 141 23.84 -1.91 2.68
C ALA A 141 25.34 -2.17 2.99
N GLY A 142 26.27 -1.66 2.17
CA GLY A 142 27.71 -1.90 2.35
C GLY A 142 28.04 -3.40 2.21
N THR A 143 28.62 -3.98 3.27
CA THR A 143 28.94 -5.42 3.30
C THR A 143 27.76 -6.32 3.67
N ASN A 144 26.59 -5.74 4.02
CA ASN A 144 25.40 -6.50 4.36
C ASN A 144 24.74 -7.09 3.11
N ILE A 145 24.07 -8.21 3.29
CA ILE A 145 23.33 -8.90 2.22
C ILE A 145 21.84 -8.72 2.47
N ILE A 146 21.14 -8.09 1.53
CA ILE A 146 19.69 -7.95 1.55
C ILE A 146 19.13 -8.74 0.38
N THR A 147 18.34 -9.76 0.68
CA THR A 147 17.65 -10.58 -0.31
C THR A 147 16.16 -10.44 -0.15
N TYR A 148 15.48 -9.97 -1.18
CA TYR A 148 14.03 -9.98 -1.25
C TYR A 148 13.55 -11.28 -1.91
N LYS A 149 12.57 -11.94 -1.28
CA LYS A 149 11.95 -13.18 -1.76
C LYS A 149 10.44 -12.95 -1.89
N GLN A 150 9.95 -12.89 -3.12
CA GLN A 150 8.50 -12.80 -3.36
C GLN A 150 7.86 -14.18 -3.21
N GLN A 151 7.65 -14.59 -1.96
CA GLN A 151 7.18 -15.91 -1.59
C GLN A 151 6.27 -15.85 -0.37
N THR A 152 5.37 -16.82 -0.24
CA THR A 152 4.56 -17.00 0.96
C THR A 152 5.27 -17.90 1.97
N VAL A 153 5.47 -17.40 3.18
CA VAL A 153 5.93 -18.24 4.30
C VAL A 153 4.75 -19.09 4.80
N ASN A 154 4.87 -20.40 4.64
CA ASN A 154 3.82 -21.34 5.03
C ASN A 154 4.05 -21.92 6.43
N ARG A 155 5.34 -21.96 6.86
CA ARG A 155 5.69 -22.56 8.14
C ARG A 155 6.90 -21.88 8.76
N LEU A 156 6.86 -21.75 10.08
CA LEU A 156 7.92 -21.23 10.93
C LEU A 156 8.13 -22.22 12.08
N ASP A 157 9.31 -22.84 12.13
CA ASP A 157 9.69 -23.77 13.18
C ASP A 157 10.80 -23.19 14.04
N LYS A 158 10.58 -23.12 15.35
CA LYS A 158 11.65 -22.80 16.31
C LYS A 158 12.58 -24.01 16.46
N LYS A 159 13.88 -23.75 16.43
CA LYS A 159 14.93 -24.74 16.65
C LYS A 159 15.75 -24.37 17.89
N ALA A 160 16.65 -25.26 18.32
CA ALA A 160 17.54 -24.96 19.42
C ALA A 160 18.42 -23.72 19.18
N ALA A 161 18.85 -23.52 17.93
CA ALA A 161 19.57 -22.33 17.49
C ALA A 161 18.82 -21.61 16.35
N GLY A 162 17.90 -20.69 16.71
CA GLY A 162 17.17 -19.87 15.73
C GLY A 162 15.88 -20.51 15.21
N PHE A 163 15.62 -20.32 13.91
CA PHE A 163 14.35 -20.69 13.28
C PHE A 163 14.59 -21.29 11.89
N THR A 164 13.68 -22.14 11.47
CA THR A 164 13.57 -22.57 10.07
C THR A 164 12.34 -21.95 9.45
N ILE A 165 12.53 -21.26 8.33
CA ILE A 165 11.48 -20.69 7.51
C ILE A 165 11.22 -21.63 6.33
N THR A 166 9.96 -21.92 6.03
CA THR A 166 9.57 -22.77 4.91
C THR A 166 8.54 -22.05 4.05
N THR A 167 8.78 -22.02 2.76
CA THR A 167 7.86 -21.59 1.71
C THR A 167 7.50 -22.78 0.82
N THR A 168 6.72 -22.57 -0.24
CA THR A 168 6.46 -23.60 -1.25
C THR A 168 7.68 -23.90 -2.14
N GLN A 169 8.67 -23.01 -2.17
CA GLN A 169 9.80 -23.09 -3.10
C GLN A 169 11.09 -23.55 -2.42
N GLU A 170 11.30 -23.14 -1.16
CA GLU A 170 12.55 -23.39 -0.45
C GLU A 170 12.38 -23.35 1.08
N SER A 171 13.46 -23.71 1.78
CA SER A 171 13.56 -23.59 3.23
C SER A 171 14.95 -23.09 3.61
N TRP A 172 15.05 -22.23 4.63
CA TRP A 172 16.33 -21.72 5.13
C TRP A 172 16.31 -21.52 6.64
N GLN A 173 17.50 -21.43 7.23
CA GLN A 173 17.67 -21.12 8.64
C GLN A 173 17.97 -19.64 8.86
N THR A 174 17.51 -19.11 9.98
CA THR A 174 17.70 -17.73 10.38
C THR A 174 17.83 -17.62 11.89
N ASP A 175 18.66 -16.68 12.38
CA ASP A 175 18.85 -16.49 13.81
C ASP A 175 17.64 -15.81 14.46
N GLN A 176 17.02 -14.88 13.75
CA GLN A 176 15.87 -14.08 14.23
C GLN A 176 14.81 -13.96 13.17
N VAL A 177 13.55 -13.84 13.61
CA VAL A 177 12.38 -13.62 12.75
C VAL A 177 11.58 -12.47 13.28
N VAL A 178 11.18 -11.56 12.38
CA VAL A 178 10.21 -10.52 12.70
C VAL A 178 9.02 -10.64 11.76
N MET A 179 7.82 -10.69 12.32
CA MET A 179 6.57 -10.77 11.57
C MET A 179 5.92 -9.39 11.46
N ALA A 180 5.94 -8.82 10.24
CA ALA A 180 5.29 -7.55 9.89
C ALA A 180 4.13 -7.80 8.90
N LEU A 181 3.26 -8.77 9.20
CA LEU A 181 2.31 -9.40 8.29
C LEU A 181 1.22 -8.45 7.75
N GLY A 182 1.01 -7.30 8.40
CA GLY A 182 -0.06 -6.38 7.99
C GLY A 182 -1.45 -6.98 8.18
N ASN A 183 -2.33 -6.76 7.20
CA ASN A 183 -3.70 -7.27 7.21
C ASN A 183 -3.78 -8.61 6.46
N LEU A 184 -4.06 -9.66 7.18
CA LEU A 184 -4.28 -10.99 6.62
C LEU A 184 -5.72 -11.12 6.08
N LYS A 185 -5.90 -12.05 5.14
CA LYS A 185 -7.25 -12.42 4.68
C LYS A 185 -7.93 -13.23 5.78
N ASN A 186 -9.09 -12.76 6.23
CA ASN A 186 -9.94 -13.48 7.18
C ASN A 186 -10.95 -14.36 6.47
N SER A 187 -11.41 -15.42 7.14
CA SER A 187 -12.57 -16.18 6.69
C SER A 187 -13.84 -15.32 6.77
N LEU A 188 -14.78 -15.57 5.89
CA LEU A 188 -16.09 -14.91 5.93
C LEU A 188 -16.82 -15.23 7.23
N THR A 189 -17.50 -14.24 7.79
CA THR A 189 -18.46 -14.45 8.88
C THR A 189 -19.66 -15.27 8.38
N ARG A 190 -20.46 -15.80 9.29
CA ARG A 190 -21.68 -16.55 8.95
C ARG A 190 -22.59 -15.77 8.01
N ASP A 191 -22.83 -14.49 8.29
CA ASP A 191 -23.71 -13.64 7.48
C ASP A 191 -23.12 -13.34 6.11
N GLN A 192 -21.80 -13.08 6.03
CA GLN A 192 -21.10 -12.85 4.77
C GLN A 192 -21.13 -14.10 3.88
N LYS A 193 -20.93 -15.28 4.51
CA LYS A 193 -21.05 -16.56 3.80
C LYS A 193 -22.46 -16.80 3.29
N ALA A 194 -23.49 -16.52 4.09
CA ALA A 194 -24.88 -16.66 3.65
C ALA A 194 -25.21 -15.77 2.45
N LEU A 195 -24.70 -14.52 2.43
CA LEU A 195 -24.86 -13.63 1.28
C LEU A 195 -24.10 -14.12 0.04
N HIS A 196 -22.88 -14.64 0.24
CA HIS A 196 -22.10 -15.24 -0.83
C HIS A 196 -22.84 -16.44 -1.44
N ASP A 197 -23.28 -17.39 -0.61
CA ASP A 197 -23.98 -18.62 -1.06
C ASP A 197 -25.31 -18.26 -1.76
N TYR A 198 -26.04 -17.27 -1.26
CA TYR A 198 -27.26 -16.75 -1.91
C TYR A 198 -26.95 -16.16 -3.29
N ALA A 199 -25.93 -15.32 -3.38
CA ALA A 199 -25.53 -14.72 -4.65
C ALA A 199 -25.13 -15.77 -5.69
N GLN A 200 -24.36 -16.80 -5.28
CA GLN A 200 -23.99 -17.91 -6.15
C GLN A 200 -25.23 -18.67 -6.66
N THR A 201 -26.17 -18.98 -5.77
CA THR A 201 -27.40 -19.74 -6.11
C THR A 201 -28.27 -18.93 -7.12
N HIS A 202 -28.31 -17.61 -7.00
CA HIS A 202 -29.16 -16.73 -7.81
C HIS A 202 -28.42 -16.05 -8.96
N GLN A 203 -27.15 -16.40 -9.22
CA GLN A 203 -26.32 -15.80 -10.28
C GLN A 203 -26.20 -14.28 -10.15
N LEU A 204 -26.11 -13.78 -8.91
CA LEU A 204 -25.95 -12.36 -8.60
C LEU A 204 -24.46 -12.02 -8.37
N PHE A 205 -24.11 -10.78 -8.70
CA PHE A 205 -22.81 -10.24 -8.34
C PHE A 205 -22.74 -9.98 -6.83
N TYR A 206 -21.72 -10.50 -6.16
CA TYR A 206 -21.43 -10.21 -4.76
C TYR A 206 -19.92 -10.05 -4.56
N LEU A 207 -19.51 -8.85 -4.15
CA LEU A 207 -18.14 -8.58 -3.74
C LEU A 207 -18.01 -8.82 -2.23
N GLU A 208 -17.19 -9.79 -1.85
CA GLU A 208 -16.86 -10.07 -0.46
C GLU A 208 -16.14 -8.88 0.20
N PRO A 209 -16.30 -8.68 1.52
CA PRO A 209 -15.52 -7.70 2.26
C PRO A 209 -14.02 -7.95 2.12
N GLY A 210 -13.30 -6.92 1.69
CA GLY A 210 -11.87 -7.00 1.43
C GLY A 210 -11.30 -5.63 1.10
N PHE A 211 -10.12 -5.62 0.52
CA PHE A 211 -9.55 -4.39 -0.03
C PHE A 211 -10.24 -4.06 -1.36
N PRO A 212 -10.75 -2.82 -1.53
CA PRO A 212 -11.46 -2.44 -2.76
C PRO A 212 -10.65 -2.67 -4.03
N GLU A 213 -9.33 -2.51 -3.98
CA GLU A 213 -8.43 -2.73 -5.12
C GLU A 213 -8.31 -4.19 -5.57
N GLU A 214 -8.61 -5.13 -4.69
CA GLU A 214 -8.56 -6.58 -5.00
C GLU A 214 -9.87 -7.11 -5.57
N GLY A 215 -10.95 -6.32 -5.45
CA GLY A 215 -12.26 -6.72 -5.95
C GLY A 215 -12.33 -6.64 -7.48
N ASP A 216 -12.77 -7.73 -8.12
CA ASP A 216 -13.13 -7.69 -9.54
C ASP A 216 -14.51 -7.05 -9.69
N LEU A 217 -14.58 -5.90 -10.37
CA LEU A 217 -15.80 -5.15 -10.65
C LEU A 217 -16.25 -5.28 -12.12
N SER A 218 -15.59 -6.15 -12.90
CA SER A 218 -15.89 -6.32 -14.33
C SER A 218 -17.28 -6.88 -14.59
N GLY A 219 -17.79 -7.70 -13.67
CA GLY A 219 -19.14 -8.27 -13.74
C GLY A 219 -20.28 -7.27 -13.48
N ILE A 220 -19.98 -6.01 -13.15
CA ILE A 220 -20.99 -4.96 -12.96
C ILE A 220 -21.22 -4.23 -14.29
N GLU A 221 -22.38 -4.45 -14.89
CA GLU A 221 -22.73 -3.80 -16.17
C GLU A 221 -23.05 -2.30 -16.01
N ALA A 222 -22.92 -1.55 -17.12
CA ALA A 222 -23.35 -0.16 -17.17
C ALA A 222 -24.87 -0.04 -16.86
N GLN A 223 -25.24 1.00 -16.13
CA GLN A 223 -26.62 1.29 -15.73
C GLN A 223 -27.28 0.23 -14.83
N SER A 224 -26.57 -0.85 -14.45
CA SER A 224 -27.13 -1.84 -13.53
C SER A 224 -27.23 -1.28 -12.09
N PRO A 225 -28.20 -1.67 -11.28
CA PRO A 225 -28.28 -1.25 -9.89
C PRO A 225 -27.22 -1.94 -9.03
N VAL A 226 -26.44 -1.16 -8.27
CA VAL A 226 -25.42 -1.65 -7.35
C VAL A 226 -25.67 -1.12 -5.96
N ILE A 227 -25.67 -1.99 -4.96
CA ILE A 227 -25.80 -1.63 -3.55
C ILE A 227 -24.44 -1.70 -2.89
N ILE A 228 -23.96 -0.59 -2.32
CA ILE A 228 -22.74 -0.53 -1.51
C ILE A 228 -23.16 -0.45 -0.04
N ARG A 229 -22.82 -1.48 0.74
CA ARG A 229 -23.12 -1.55 2.16
C ARG A 229 -21.96 -0.97 2.97
N GLY A 230 -22.11 0.27 3.41
CA GLY A 230 -21.13 1.03 4.19
C GLY A 230 -20.73 2.32 3.49
N LEU A 231 -20.50 3.38 4.26
CA LEU A 231 -20.09 4.72 3.79
C LEU A 231 -18.78 5.14 4.45
N GLY A 232 -17.89 4.16 4.72
CA GLY A 232 -16.53 4.38 5.24
C GLY A 232 -15.52 4.67 4.12
N LEU A 233 -14.23 4.54 4.42
CA LEU A 233 -13.16 4.85 3.45
C LEU A 233 -13.23 3.98 2.20
N SER A 234 -13.51 2.69 2.33
CA SER A 234 -13.63 1.77 1.19
C SER A 234 -14.79 2.12 0.23
N PHE A 235 -15.82 2.85 0.73
CA PHE A 235 -16.88 3.37 -0.13
C PHE A 235 -16.33 4.33 -1.19
N PHE A 236 -15.43 5.23 -0.78
CA PHE A 236 -14.84 6.20 -1.73
C PHE A 236 -13.97 5.52 -2.77
N ASP A 237 -13.23 4.48 -2.39
CA ASP A 237 -12.45 3.68 -3.33
C ASP A 237 -13.35 2.99 -4.37
N LEU A 238 -14.43 2.34 -3.91
CA LEU A 238 -15.39 1.69 -4.81
C LEU A 238 -16.11 2.70 -5.69
N MET A 239 -16.52 3.83 -5.12
CA MET A 239 -17.15 4.91 -5.88
C MET A 239 -16.22 5.41 -6.99
N SER A 240 -14.95 5.72 -6.68
CA SER A 240 -13.97 6.16 -7.67
C SER A 240 -13.78 5.12 -8.79
N ARG A 241 -13.66 3.85 -8.44
CA ARG A 241 -13.53 2.77 -9.44
C ARG A 241 -14.76 2.58 -10.32
N LEU A 242 -15.95 2.83 -9.77
CA LEU A 242 -17.24 2.70 -10.50
C LEU A 242 -17.63 3.97 -11.27
N THR A 243 -16.96 5.08 -11.03
CA THR A 243 -17.21 6.38 -11.69
C THR A 243 -16.03 6.81 -12.54
N GLU A 244 -15.00 7.43 -11.98
CA GLU A 244 -13.79 7.88 -12.70
C GLU A 244 -13.05 6.72 -13.37
N GLY A 245 -12.95 5.57 -12.70
CA GLY A 245 -12.38 4.34 -13.24
C GLY A 245 -13.14 3.80 -14.46
N ARG A 246 -14.39 4.24 -14.67
CA ARG A 246 -15.19 3.98 -15.86
C ARG A 246 -15.22 5.12 -16.87
N GLY A 247 -14.40 6.16 -16.65
CA GLY A 247 -14.19 7.28 -17.57
C GLY A 247 -15.06 8.51 -17.29
N GLY A 248 -15.81 8.53 -16.20
CA GLY A 248 -16.43 9.74 -15.70
C GLY A 248 -15.40 10.76 -15.24
N GLN A 249 -15.73 12.03 -15.22
CA GLN A 249 -14.79 13.09 -14.90
C GLN A 249 -15.41 14.13 -13.97
N PHE A 250 -14.62 14.60 -12.99
CA PHE A 250 -14.96 15.78 -12.22
C PHE A 250 -14.36 17.03 -12.86
N GLN A 251 -15.18 18.03 -13.12
CA GLN A 251 -14.74 19.33 -13.63
C GLN A 251 -15.08 20.42 -12.63
N LYS A 252 -14.18 21.41 -12.52
CA LYS A 252 -14.41 22.56 -11.65
C LYS A 252 -15.28 23.58 -12.36
N ALA A 253 -16.45 23.86 -11.82
CA ALA A 253 -17.36 24.90 -12.31
C ALA A 253 -16.82 26.33 -11.97
N PRO A 254 -17.33 27.39 -12.61
CA PRO A 254 -16.89 28.76 -12.36
C PRO A 254 -17.03 29.22 -10.90
N ASP A 255 -17.98 28.68 -10.15
CA ASP A 255 -18.19 28.92 -8.73
C ASP A 255 -17.21 28.13 -7.82
N GLY A 256 -16.33 27.32 -8.43
CA GLY A 256 -15.34 26.51 -7.73
C GLY A 256 -15.84 25.14 -7.25
N LEU A 257 -17.12 24.81 -7.44
CA LEU A 257 -17.65 23.49 -7.11
C LEU A 257 -17.21 22.45 -8.14
N LEU A 258 -17.12 21.20 -7.69
CA LEU A 258 -16.86 20.07 -8.59
C LEU A 258 -18.18 19.53 -9.14
N VAL A 259 -18.29 19.47 -10.46
CA VAL A 259 -19.41 18.87 -11.18
C VAL A 259 -18.95 17.57 -11.81
N TYR A 260 -19.71 16.50 -11.59
CA TYR A 260 -19.44 15.21 -12.19
C TYR A 260 -20.09 15.07 -13.56
N HIS A 261 -19.30 14.66 -14.54
CA HIS A 261 -19.74 14.35 -15.91
C HIS A 261 -19.64 12.85 -16.14
N PRO A 262 -20.79 12.14 -16.24
CA PRO A 262 -20.78 10.70 -16.41
C PRO A 262 -20.31 10.30 -17.80
N SER A 263 -19.65 9.14 -17.90
CA SER A 263 -19.25 8.53 -19.17
C SER A 263 -20.37 7.70 -19.83
N GLY A 264 -21.44 7.41 -19.09
CA GLY A 264 -22.51 6.49 -19.49
C GLY A 264 -22.19 5.01 -19.21
N ARG A 265 -21.02 4.71 -18.66
CA ARG A 265 -20.58 3.34 -18.30
C ARG A 265 -20.70 3.04 -16.80
N GLU A 266 -21.16 4.00 -16.03
CA GLU A 266 -21.36 3.86 -14.60
C GLU A 266 -22.60 3.01 -14.30
N PRO A 267 -22.60 2.24 -13.20
CA PRO A 267 -23.82 1.65 -12.65
C PRO A 267 -24.65 2.70 -11.89
N HIS A 268 -25.89 2.38 -11.59
CA HIS A 268 -26.69 3.13 -10.62
C HIS A 268 -26.29 2.73 -9.20
N ILE A 269 -25.58 3.62 -8.50
CA ILE A 269 -25.03 3.33 -7.17
C ILE A 269 -26.01 3.72 -6.08
N PHE A 270 -26.44 2.75 -5.29
CA PHE A 270 -27.20 2.91 -4.04
C PHE A 270 -26.25 2.62 -2.88
N ALA A 271 -26.06 3.55 -1.97
CA ALA A 271 -25.14 3.37 -0.85
C ALA A 271 -25.81 3.71 0.49
N GLY A 272 -25.54 2.91 1.51
CA GLY A 272 -26.14 3.12 2.82
C GLY A 272 -25.25 2.65 3.97
N SER A 273 -25.46 3.25 5.14
CA SER A 273 -24.82 2.84 6.39
C SER A 273 -25.74 3.12 7.59
N ARG A 274 -25.39 2.59 8.76
CA ARG A 274 -26.12 2.88 10.00
C ARG A 274 -26.17 4.38 10.36
N ARG A 275 -25.14 5.15 9.95
CA ARG A 275 -25.07 6.60 10.19
C ARG A 275 -25.84 7.42 9.14
N GLY A 276 -26.15 6.84 7.98
CA GLY A 276 -26.88 7.48 6.89
C GLY A 276 -26.09 8.50 6.05
N PHE A 277 -24.82 8.77 6.37
CA PHE A 277 -23.95 9.66 5.61
C PHE A 277 -22.48 9.20 5.58
N PRO A 278 -21.70 9.59 4.55
CA PRO A 278 -20.31 9.24 4.40
C PRO A 278 -19.40 10.01 5.37
N TYR A 279 -18.14 9.63 5.47
CA TYR A 279 -17.14 10.42 6.17
C TYR A 279 -16.99 11.80 5.51
N ARG A 280 -16.86 12.82 6.34
CA ARG A 280 -16.58 14.19 5.89
C ARG A 280 -15.11 14.33 5.50
N ALA A 281 -14.84 15.27 4.58
CA ALA A 281 -13.48 15.69 4.30
C ALA A 281 -12.79 16.22 5.57
N LYS A 282 -11.48 16.02 5.68
CA LYS A 282 -10.69 16.62 6.75
C LYS A 282 -10.72 18.16 6.63
N GLY A 283 -10.83 18.85 7.75
CA GLY A 283 -10.70 20.30 7.78
C GLY A 283 -9.30 20.76 7.40
N ARG A 284 -9.19 21.94 6.80
CA ARG A 284 -7.91 22.61 6.57
C ARG A 284 -7.46 23.31 7.86
N ASN A 285 -6.90 22.57 8.79
CA ASN A 285 -6.50 23.06 10.12
C ASN A 285 -4.98 23.06 10.33
N GLN A 286 -4.20 22.85 9.29
CA GLN A 286 -2.75 22.96 9.35
C GLN A 286 -2.37 24.36 8.83
N LYS A 287 -1.75 25.14 9.72
CA LYS A 287 -1.10 26.42 9.40
C LYS A 287 0.32 26.15 8.93
#